data_ba160f6f4d775fdc79bc079fe788c07d
#
_entry.id   ba160f6f4d775fdc79bc079fe788c07d
#
_cell.length_a   1.000
_cell.length_b   1.000
_cell.length_c   1.000
_cell.angle_alpha   90.00
_cell.angle_beta   90.00
_cell.angle_gamma   90.00
#
_symmetry.space_group_name_H-M   'P 1'
#
loop_
_entity.id
_entity.type
_entity.pdbx_description
1 polymer ?
#
loop_
_entity_poly.entity_id
_entity_poly.type
_entity_poly.pdbx_seq_one_letter_code
_entity_poly.pdbx_strand_id
1 'polypeptide(L)'
;GGCHRLLLDGGRVTLDLWFGDINELTRELDDSLNQQVDAWFLDGFAPAKNPDMWTQDLFSAMARLARPGGTLATFTSAGFVRRGLQEAGFTMRKSKGFGRKREMLTGEMAQTLSFPARAPWFARSSSDAREAAIIGGGIASALLSLALLRRGWQVGMPFPIPPLFCLVRAERGWLMLWLDSRGMPVLPP
;
A
#
# COMPACT_ATOMS: atom_id res chain seq x y z
N GLY A 1 7.99 6.74 -15.11
CA GLY A 1 8.00 5.91 -13.91
C GLY A 1 7.01 6.43 -12.88
N GLY A 2 6.87 5.74 -11.78
CA GLY A 2 6.03 6.14 -10.68
C GLY A 2 4.90 5.16 -10.38
N CYS A 3 4.08 5.50 -9.38
CA CYS A 3 2.94 4.70 -8.94
C CYS A 3 1.65 5.17 -9.63
N HIS A 4 0.92 4.23 -10.22
CA HIS A 4 -0.40 4.47 -10.82
C HIS A 4 -1.45 3.71 -10.04
N ARG A 5 -2.34 4.43 -9.36
CA ARG A 5 -3.40 3.83 -8.53
C ARG A 5 -4.69 3.67 -9.29
N LEU A 6 -5.23 2.45 -9.29
CA LEU A 6 -6.55 2.10 -9.80
C LEU A 6 -7.44 1.63 -8.65
N LEU A 7 -8.65 2.13 -8.62
CA LEU A 7 -9.68 1.69 -7.66
C LEU A 7 -10.66 0.77 -8.38
N LEU A 8 -10.73 -0.46 -7.93
CA LEU A 8 -11.55 -1.50 -8.53
C LEU A 8 -12.66 -1.91 -7.55
N ASP A 9 -13.69 -2.55 -8.07
CA ASP A 9 -14.76 -3.15 -7.29
C ASP A 9 -15.41 -2.17 -6.28
N GLY A 10 -15.77 -0.98 -6.77
CA GLY A 10 -16.39 0.06 -5.92
C GLY A 10 -15.46 0.62 -4.84
N GLY A 11 -14.15 0.52 -5.02
CA GLY A 11 -13.15 0.99 -4.07
C GLY A 11 -12.71 -0.05 -3.03
N ARG A 12 -13.25 -1.27 -3.09
CA ARG A 12 -12.85 -2.37 -2.19
C ARG A 12 -11.45 -2.89 -2.51
N VAL A 13 -11.00 -2.77 -3.76
CA VAL A 13 -9.68 -3.18 -4.20
C VAL A 13 -8.91 -1.96 -4.69
N THR A 14 -7.75 -1.72 -4.10
CA THR A 14 -6.80 -0.73 -4.58
C THR A 14 -5.63 -1.46 -5.26
N LEU A 15 -5.41 -1.17 -6.53
CA LEU A 15 -4.28 -1.70 -7.30
C LEU A 15 -3.28 -0.57 -7.53
N ASP A 16 -2.08 -0.69 -6.99
CA ASP A 16 -0.95 0.21 -7.21
C ASP A 16 0.03 -0.43 -8.18
N LEU A 17 0.16 0.15 -9.36
CA LEU A 17 1.11 -0.28 -10.39
C LEU A 17 2.36 0.59 -10.32
N TRP A 18 3.49 -0.03 -10.00
CA TRP A 18 4.79 0.63 -9.91
C TRP A 18 5.66 0.27 -11.11
N PHE A 19 6.08 1.28 -11.87
CA PHE A 19 6.93 1.12 -13.05
C PHE A 19 8.33 1.62 -12.76
N GLY A 20 9.29 0.71 -12.65
CA GLY A 20 10.69 1.02 -12.37
C GLY A 20 11.49 -0.24 -12.03
N ASP A 21 12.74 -0.04 -11.65
CA ASP A 21 13.57 -1.10 -11.10
C ASP A 21 13.09 -1.47 -9.69
N ILE A 22 12.87 -2.75 -9.46
CA ILE A 22 12.34 -3.25 -8.19
C ILE A 22 13.29 -2.99 -7.01
N ASN A 23 14.60 -3.01 -7.24
CA ASN A 23 15.58 -2.76 -6.20
C ASN A 23 15.63 -1.29 -5.79
N GLU A 24 15.37 -0.37 -6.73
CA GLU A 24 15.21 1.05 -6.43
C GLU A 24 13.86 1.31 -5.73
N LEU A 25 12.77 0.81 -6.29
CA LEU A 25 11.42 1.01 -5.75
C LEU A 25 11.27 0.51 -4.31
N THR A 26 11.84 -0.64 -3.97
CA THR A 26 11.75 -1.20 -2.62
C THR A 26 12.51 -0.38 -1.57
N ARG A 27 13.55 0.36 -1.97
CA ARG A 27 14.26 1.29 -1.09
C ARG A 27 13.47 2.57 -0.80
N GLU A 28 12.62 2.98 -1.73
CA GLU A 28 11.77 4.18 -1.61
C GLU A 28 10.49 3.93 -0.81
N LEU A 29 10.14 2.66 -0.53
CA LEU A 29 8.95 2.33 0.24
C LEU A 29 9.09 2.78 1.69
N ASP A 30 8.11 3.54 2.15
CA ASP A 30 8.05 4.13 3.48
C ASP A 30 7.98 3.06 4.60
N ASP A 31 8.52 3.41 5.77
CA ASP A 31 8.53 2.52 6.94
C ASP A 31 7.13 2.18 7.46
N SER A 32 6.10 2.96 7.10
CA SER A 32 4.71 2.64 7.42
C SER A 32 4.21 1.36 6.75
N LEU A 33 4.91 0.90 5.70
CA LEU A 33 4.61 -0.36 5.01
C LEU A 33 5.32 -1.57 5.63
N ASN A 34 6.16 -1.36 6.67
CA ASN A 34 6.80 -2.47 7.37
C ASN A 34 5.73 -3.39 7.96
N GLN A 35 5.87 -4.69 7.72
CA GLN A 35 4.96 -5.74 8.20
C GLN A 35 3.49 -5.57 7.75
N GLN A 36 3.26 -5.00 6.56
CA GLN A 36 1.91 -4.80 6.01
C GLN A 36 1.55 -5.79 4.89
N VAL A 37 2.53 -6.50 4.33
CA VAL A 37 2.29 -7.40 3.20
C VAL A 37 1.86 -8.78 3.67
N ASP A 38 0.65 -9.20 3.28
CA ASP A 38 0.05 -10.50 3.60
C ASP A 38 0.55 -11.63 2.72
N ALA A 39 0.76 -11.37 1.44
CA ALA A 39 1.14 -12.40 0.48
C ALA A 39 2.04 -11.85 -0.63
N TRP A 40 3.08 -12.61 -0.95
CA TRP A 40 4.02 -12.32 -2.03
C TRP A 40 3.83 -13.31 -3.17
N PHE A 41 3.65 -12.79 -4.38
CA PHE A 41 3.62 -13.56 -5.61
C PHE A 41 4.81 -13.13 -6.48
N LEU A 42 5.88 -13.93 -6.48
CA LEU A 42 7.05 -13.65 -7.30
C LEU A 42 6.86 -14.32 -8.66
N ASP A 43 6.28 -13.59 -9.58
CA ASP A 43 6.06 -14.03 -10.97
C ASP A 43 6.82 -13.10 -11.91
N GLY A 44 8.08 -13.39 -12.13
CA GLY A 44 8.95 -12.67 -13.03
C GLY A 44 9.65 -13.62 -14.01
N PHE A 45 10.66 -13.13 -14.68
CA PHE A 45 11.49 -13.96 -15.54
C PHE A 45 12.29 -14.98 -14.73
N ALA A 46 12.65 -16.11 -15.35
CA ALA A 46 13.47 -17.11 -14.71
C ALA A 46 14.77 -16.47 -14.16
N PRO A 47 15.25 -16.86 -12.98
CA PRO A 47 16.42 -16.24 -12.35
C PRO A 47 17.68 -16.17 -13.23
N ALA A 48 17.86 -17.14 -14.11
CA ALA A 48 18.97 -17.13 -15.08
C ALA A 48 18.82 -16.09 -16.20
N LYS A 49 17.59 -15.60 -16.44
CA LYS A 49 17.29 -14.61 -17.50
C LYS A 49 17.22 -13.19 -16.98
N ASN A 50 16.85 -13.02 -15.72
CA ASN A 50 16.77 -11.73 -15.07
C ASN A 50 17.24 -11.86 -13.60
N PRO A 51 18.55 -11.92 -13.37
CA PRO A 51 19.12 -12.10 -12.03
C PRO A 51 18.81 -10.92 -11.11
N ASP A 52 18.63 -9.72 -11.64
CA ASP A 52 18.41 -8.49 -10.87
C ASP A 52 17.07 -8.50 -10.07
N MET A 53 16.13 -9.33 -10.48
CA MET A 53 14.88 -9.58 -9.73
C MET A 53 15.04 -10.60 -8.59
N TRP A 54 16.24 -11.16 -8.36
CA TRP A 54 16.45 -12.26 -7.41
C TRP A 54 17.63 -11.99 -6.49
N THR A 55 17.75 -10.73 -6.06
CA THR A 55 18.83 -10.25 -5.20
C THR A 55 18.53 -10.47 -3.72
N GLN A 56 19.59 -10.55 -2.91
CA GLN A 56 19.44 -10.62 -1.45
C GLN A 56 18.83 -9.33 -0.88
N ASP A 57 19.12 -8.17 -1.49
CA ASP A 57 18.52 -6.89 -1.13
C ASP A 57 17.00 -6.93 -1.28
N LEU A 58 16.50 -7.47 -2.40
CA LEU A 58 15.09 -7.65 -2.63
C LEU A 58 14.45 -8.59 -1.59
N PHE A 59 15.10 -9.73 -1.30
CA PHE A 59 14.58 -10.69 -0.30
C PHE A 59 14.54 -10.08 1.10
N SER A 60 15.54 -9.28 1.46
CA SER A 60 15.58 -8.54 2.72
C SER A 60 14.47 -7.47 2.79
N ALA A 61 14.23 -6.75 1.70
CA ALA A 61 13.12 -5.79 1.61
C ALA A 61 11.76 -6.48 1.72
N MET A 62 11.58 -7.63 1.06
CA MET A 62 10.36 -8.44 1.18
C MET A 62 10.13 -8.89 2.63
N ALA A 63 11.18 -9.34 3.32
CA ALA A 63 11.07 -9.75 4.72
C ALA A 63 10.69 -8.57 5.63
N ARG A 64 11.26 -7.38 5.40
CA ARG A 64 10.92 -6.15 6.11
C ARG A 64 9.43 -5.80 5.96
N LEU A 65 8.89 -5.95 4.77
CA LEU A 65 7.51 -5.58 4.43
C LEU A 65 6.50 -6.67 4.79
N ALA A 66 6.91 -7.94 4.86
CA ALA A 66 6.04 -9.06 5.18
C ALA A 66 5.56 -8.99 6.63
N ARG A 67 4.27 -9.16 6.85
CA ARG A 67 3.75 -9.35 8.22
C ARG A 67 4.17 -10.72 8.77
N PRO A 68 4.21 -10.91 10.08
CA PRO A 68 4.36 -12.24 10.69
C PRO A 68 3.28 -13.19 10.15
N GLY A 69 3.68 -14.37 9.68
CA GLY A 69 2.77 -15.32 9.02
C GLY A 69 2.39 -14.95 7.59
N GLY A 70 2.93 -13.88 7.03
CA GLY A 70 2.74 -13.53 5.62
C GLY A 70 3.30 -14.61 4.69
N THR A 71 2.58 -14.92 3.63
CA THR A 71 2.89 -16.04 2.74
C THR A 71 3.68 -15.61 1.51
N LEU A 72 4.36 -16.58 0.87
CA LEU A 72 5.11 -16.37 -0.35
C LEU A 72 4.93 -17.54 -1.31
N ALA A 73 4.79 -17.24 -2.59
CA ALA A 73 4.81 -18.24 -3.64
C ALA A 73 5.61 -17.76 -4.85
N THR A 74 6.34 -18.68 -5.48
CA THR A 74 7.06 -18.43 -6.73
C THR A 74 7.13 -19.68 -7.58
N PHE A 75 7.07 -19.48 -8.89
CA PHE A 75 7.16 -20.57 -9.87
C PHE A 75 8.54 -21.24 -9.96
N THR A 76 9.59 -20.58 -9.48
CA THR A 76 10.94 -21.14 -9.53
C THR A 76 11.21 -22.09 -8.38
N SER A 77 12.02 -23.13 -8.64
CA SER A 77 12.55 -24.04 -7.62
C SER A 77 14.05 -23.89 -7.43
N ALA A 78 14.64 -22.79 -7.93
CA ALA A 78 16.08 -22.54 -7.88
C ALA A 78 16.61 -22.53 -6.44
N GLY A 79 17.69 -23.28 -6.21
CA GLY A 79 18.24 -23.48 -4.86
C GLY A 79 18.75 -22.18 -4.22
N PHE A 80 19.33 -21.26 -5.01
CA PHE A 80 19.83 -20.00 -4.48
C PHE A 80 18.68 -19.06 -4.05
N VAL A 81 17.56 -19.04 -4.79
CA VAL A 81 16.36 -18.28 -4.42
C VAL A 81 15.80 -18.80 -3.10
N ARG A 82 15.70 -20.13 -2.96
CA ARG A 82 15.25 -20.74 -1.70
C ARG A 82 16.16 -20.35 -0.53
N ARG A 83 17.47 -20.44 -0.70
CA ARG A 83 18.42 -20.10 0.38
C ARG A 83 18.40 -18.62 0.72
N GLY A 84 18.36 -17.72 -0.28
CA GLY A 84 18.27 -16.28 -0.06
C GLY A 84 17.02 -15.86 0.67
N LEU A 85 15.87 -16.45 0.34
CA LEU A 85 14.61 -16.20 1.07
C LEU A 85 14.67 -16.77 2.50
N GLN A 86 15.30 -17.94 2.72
CA GLN A 86 15.51 -18.47 4.07
C GLN A 86 16.43 -17.58 4.91
N GLU A 87 17.50 -17.06 4.33
CA GLU A 87 18.42 -16.11 4.98
C GLU A 87 17.70 -14.80 5.34
N ALA A 88 16.77 -14.36 4.51
CA ALA A 88 15.94 -13.19 4.79
C ALA A 88 14.88 -13.41 5.90
N GLY A 89 14.64 -14.67 6.32
CA GLY A 89 13.73 -14.99 7.44
C GLY A 89 12.44 -15.74 7.05
N PHE A 90 12.29 -16.15 5.79
CA PHE A 90 11.16 -16.97 5.37
C PHE A 90 11.43 -18.47 5.63
N THR A 91 10.43 -19.18 6.12
CA THR A 91 10.44 -20.65 6.12
C THR A 91 10.01 -21.15 4.75
N MET A 92 10.92 -21.75 3.99
CA MET A 92 10.69 -22.14 2.61
C MET A 92 10.50 -23.64 2.44
N ARG A 93 9.57 -24.02 1.58
CA ARG A 93 9.33 -25.43 1.21
C ARG A 93 9.11 -25.57 -0.30
N LYS A 94 9.44 -26.75 -0.82
CA LYS A 94 9.06 -27.14 -2.16
C LYS A 94 7.64 -27.67 -2.15
N SER A 95 6.85 -27.23 -3.10
CA SER A 95 5.47 -27.65 -3.30
C SER A 95 5.28 -28.16 -4.74
N LYS A 96 4.22 -28.91 -4.98
CA LYS A 96 3.87 -29.34 -6.34
C LYS A 96 3.66 -28.11 -7.23
N GLY A 97 4.32 -28.08 -8.37
CA GLY A 97 4.17 -27.01 -9.34
C GLY A 97 2.80 -27.03 -10.02
N PHE A 98 2.43 -25.89 -10.58
CA PHE A 98 1.19 -25.78 -11.34
C PHE A 98 1.36 -26.30 -12.79
N GLY A 99 0.34 -26.98 -13.31
CA GLY A 99 0.34 -27.50 -14.67
C GLY A 99 1.42 -28.57 -14.89
N ARG A 100 2.32 -28.33 -15.86
CA ARG A 100 3.41 -29.25 -16.22
C ARG A 100 4.68 -29.11 -15.36
N LYS A 101 4.71 -28.14 -14.45
CA LYS A 101 5.87 -27.95 -13.58
C LYS A 101 5.90 -28.97 -12.45
N ARG A 102 7.06 -29.56 -12.20
CA ARG A 102 7.22 -30.55 -11.12
C ARG A 102 7.18 -29.91 -9.74
N GLU A 103 7.86 -28.78 -9.58
CA GLU A 103 8.07 -28.13 -8.29
C GLU A 103 7.98 -26.61 -8.41
N MET A 104 7.53 -26.00 -7.33
CA MET A 104 7.54 -24.56 -7.06
C MET A 104 8.00 -24.33 -5.63
N LEU A 105 8.33 -23.09 -5.26
CA LEU A 105 8.61 -22.72 -3.88
C LEU A 105 7.42 -22.00 -3.27
N THR A 106 7.10 -22.38 -2.05
CA THR A 106 6.19 -21.65 -1.18
C THR A 106 6.89 -21.36 0.14
N GLY A 107 6.46 -20.32 0.82
CA GLY A 107 7.06 -19.94 2.09
C GLY A 107 6.12 -19.11 2.95
N GLU A 108 6.56 -18.91 4.17
CA GLU A 108 5.87 -18.11 5.18
C GLU A 108 6.89 -17.32 5.98
N MET A 109 6.57 -16.07 6.33
CA MET A 109 7.42 -15.26 7.18
C MET A 109 7.38 -15.76 8.62
N ALA A 110 8.46 -16.47 9.03
CA ALA A 110 8.53 -17.12 10.32
C ALA A 110 8.94 -16.17 11.47
N GLN A 111 9.61 -15.07 11.14
CA GLN A 111 10.18 -14.17 12.13
C GLN A 111 9.36 -12.89 12.26
N THR A 112 9.20 -12.43 13.49
CA THR A 112 8.74 -11.06 13.76
C THR A 112 9.97 -10.17 13.81
N LEU A 113 10.18 -9.37 12.78
CA LEU A 113 11.25 -8.37 12.75
C LEU A 113 10.83 -7.18 13.61
N SER A 114 11.70 -6.71 14.48
CA SER A 114 11.48 -5.49 15.25
C SER A 114 12.08 -4.31 14.49
N PHE A 115 11.24 -3.35 14.16
CA PHE A 115 11.67 -2.08 13.56
C PHE A 115 11.45 -0.97 14.55
N PRO A 116 12.40 -0.03 14.72
CA PRO A 116 12.14 1.16 15.52
C PRO A 116 11.00 1.94 14.87
N ALA A 117 9.99 2.27 15.66
CA ALA A 117 8.87 3.08 15.20
C ALA A 117 9.36 4.50 14.87
N ARG A 118 9.74 4.73 13.63
CA ARG A 118 10.02 6.07 13.10
C ARG A 118 8.78 6.55 12.36
N ALA A 119 7.83 7.09 13.11
CA ALA A 119 6.78 7.86 12.47
C ALA A 119 7.42 9.16 11.90
N PRO A 120 7.35 9.40 10.59
CA PRO A 120 7.78 10.69 10.05
C PRO A 120 6.92 11.80 10.67
N TRP A 121 7.46 13.02 10.76
CA TRP A 121 6.78 14.17 11.37
C TRP A 121 5.38 14.45 10.75
N PHE A 122 5.15 14.02 9.51
CA PHE A 122 3.88 14.12 8.79
C PHE A 122 3.02 12.86 8.92
N ALA A 123 3.43 11.85 9.70
CA ALA A 123 2.66 10.63 9.87
C ALA A 123 1.31 10.94 10.50
N ARG A 124 0.27 10.48 9.86
CA ARG A 124 -1.10 10.56 10.37
C ARG A 124 -1.44 9.25 11.06
N SER A 125 -2.14 9.34 12.19
CA SER A 125 -2.72 8.13 12.79
C SER A 125 -3.65 7.46 11.78
N SER A 126 -3.49 6.15 11.60
CA SER A 126 -4.46 5.36 10.83
C SER A 126 -5.82 5.42 11.54
N SER A 127 -6.88 5.65 10.77
CA SER A 127 -8.24 5.59 11.27
C SER A 127 -9.01 4.57 10.43
N ASP A 128 -9.70 3.66 11.09
CA ASP A 128 -10.60 2.71 10.45
C ASP A 128 -11.95 3.35 10.07
N ALA A 129 -12.16 4.60 10.48
CA ALA A 129 -13.37 5.33 10.12
C ALA A 129 -13.43 5.58 8.62
N ARG A 130 -14.59 5.30 8.07
CA ARG A 130 -14.93 5.50 6.66
C ARG A 130 -16.11 6.45 6.49
N GLU A 131 -16.30 7.37 7.45
CA GLU A 131 -17.37 8.35 7.45
C GLU A 131 -16.78 9.76 7.34
N ALA A 132 -17.36 10.57 6.47
CA ALA A 132 -17.00 11.97 6.30
C ALA A 132 -18.26 12.84 6.17
N ALA A 133 -18.32 13.92 6.93
CA ALA A 133 -19.31 14.97 6.74
C ALA A 133 -18.67 16.13 5.98
N ILE A 134 -19.24 16.49 4.83
CA ILE A 134 -18.75 17.58 3.99
C ILE A 134 -19.74 18.74 4.08
N ILE A 135 -19.25 19.88 4.56
CA ILE A 135 -20.04 21.11 4.68
C ILE A 135 -19.65 22.05 3.55
N GLY A 136 -20.60 22.36 2.68
CA GLY A 136 -20.44 23.22 1.52
C GLY A 136 -20.98 22.60 0.25
N GLY A 137 -21.43 23.42 -0.69
CA GLY A 137 -22.04 23.01 -1.97
C GLY A 137 -21.21 23.34 -3.20
N GLY A 138 -19.95 23.75 -3.01
CA GLY A 138 -19.07 24.15 -4.12
C GLY A 138 -18.42 22.98 -4.84
N ILE A 139 -17.71 23.28 -5.93
CA ILE A 139 -17.01 22.29 -6.76
C ILE A 139 -15.97 21.47 -5.96
N ALA A 140 -15.29 22.11 -5.01
CA ALA A 140 -14.32 21.42 -4.14
C ALA A 140 -15.01 20.34 -3.28
N SER A 141 -16.18 20.65 -2.71
CA SER A 141 -16.95 19.70 -1.93
C SER A 141 -17.45 18.53 -2.79
N ALA A 142 -17.91 18.82 -3.99
CA ALA A 142 -18.34 17.80 -4.94
C ALA A 142 -17.20 16.86 -5.34
N LEU A 143 -16.03 17.41 -5.67
CA LEU A 143 -14.84 16.62 -6.03
C LEU A 143 -14.32 15.79 -4.85
N LEU A 144 -14.30 16.37 -3.64
CA LEU A 144 -13.89 15.65 -2.43
C LEU A 144 -14.88 14.51 -2.11
N SER A 145 -16.20 14.78 -2.19
CA SER A 145 -17.23 13.76 -2.01
C SER A 145 -17.04 12.60 -2.98
N LEU A 146 -16.83 12.89 -4.27
CA LEU A 146 -16.61 11.89 -5.29
C LEU A 146 -15.33 11.07 -5.01
N ALA A 147 -14.26 11.73 -4.59
CA ALA A 147 -13.01 11.09 -4.27
C ALA A 147 -13.11 10.15 -3.05
N LEU A 148 -13.87 10.55 -2.03
CA LEU A 148 -14.13 9.76 -0.84
C LEU A 148 -15.06 8.57 -1.12
N LEU A 149 -16.17 8.80 -1.83
CA LEU A 149 -17.11 7.75 -2.24
C LEU A 149 -16.42 6.65 -3.06
N ARG A 150 -15.56 7.04 -4.02
CA ARG A 150 -14.78 6.08 -4.81
C ARG A 150 -13.80 5.25 -3.97
N ARG A 151 -13.46 5.71 -2.77
CA ARG A 151 -12.60 5.00 -1.81
C ARG A 151 -13.39 4.25 -0.74
N GLY A 152 -14.70 4.09 -0.93
CA GLY A 152 -15.56 3.36 -0.01
C GLY A 152 -15.90 4.09 1.29
N TRP A 153 -15.77 5.43 1.30
CA TRP A 153 -16.21 6.24 2.41
C TRP A 153 -17.73 6.52 2.32
N GLN A 154 -18.38 6.57 3.46
CA GLN A 154 -19.73 7.13 3.58
C GLN A 154 -19.59 8.64 3.69
N VAL A 155 -20.30 9.36 2.81
CA VAL A 155 -20.22 10.83 2.77
C VAL A 155 -21.61 11.42 3.05
N GLY A 156 -21.71 12.15 4.15
CA GLY A 156 -22.88 12.94 4.49
C GLY A 156 -22.68 14.41 4.10
N MET A 157 -23.70 15.02 3.50
CA MET A 157 -23.75 16.47 3.23
C MET A 157 -24.90 17.08 4.03
N PRO A 158 -24.65 17.51 5.28
CA PRO A 158 -25.72 17.82 6.22
C PRO A 158 -26.44 19.14 5.97
N PHE A 159 -26.31 19.86 4.89
CA PHE A 159 -27.13 21.03 4.47
C PHE A 159 -26.45 21.80 3.32
N PRO A 160 -27.24 22.52 2.47
CA PRO A 160 -26.72 23.49 1.54
C PRO A 160 -26.29 24.75 2.31
N ILE A 161 -25.02 24.83 2.68
CA ILE A 161 -24.41 26.04 3.23
C ILE A 161 -23.77 26.82 2.08
N PRO A 162 -23.85 28.17 2.09
CA PRO A 162 -23.21 28.98 1.05
C PRO A 162 -21.72 28.68 0.90
N PRO A 163 -21.10 28.89 -0.26
CA PRO A 163 -19.89 28.25 -0.76
C PRO A 163 -18.57 28.66 -0.10
N LEU A 164 -18.53 28.95 1.19
CA LEU A 164 -17.34 29.52 1.84
C LEU A 164 -16.59 28.57 2.79
N PHE A 165 -17.13 27.41 3.16
CA PHE A 165 -16.45 26.53 4.13
C PHE A 165 -16.60 25.06 3.75
N CYS A 166 -15.48 24.32 3.75
CA CYS A 166 -15.47 22.87 3.70
C CYS A 166 -14.97 22.35 5.05
N LEU A 167 -15.80 21.63 5.78
CA LEU A 167 -15.45 21.01 7.06
C LEU A 167 -15.45 19.50 6.87
N VAL A 168 -14.31 18.87 7.06
CA VAL A 168 -14.18 17.42 7.00
C VAL A 168 -14.00 16.89 8.43
N ARG A 169 -14.91 16.05 8.88
CA ARG A 169 -14.77 15.34 10.15
C ARG A 169 -14.08 13.99 9.91
N ALA A 170 -12.92 13.80 10.53
CA ALA A 170 -12.35 12.49 10.77
C ALA A 170 -12.49 12.14 12.25
N GLU A 171 -12.55 10.88 12.62
CA GLU A 171 -12.93 10.41 13.97
C GLU A 171 -12.22 11.08 15.17
N ARG A 172 -11.14 11.79 14.98
CA ARG A 172 -10.38 12.46 16.07
C ARG A 172 -10.12 13.95 15.86
N GLY A 173 -10.83 14.58 14.94
CA GLY A 173 -10.65 16.02 14.72
C GLY A 173 -11.41 16.58 13.54
N TRP A 174 -11.58 17.90 13.57
CA TRP A 174 -12.16 18.65 12.48
C TRP A 174 -11.02 19.26 11.66
N LEU A 175 -10.98 19.01 10.36
CA LEU A 175 -10.12 19.73 9.44
C LEU A 175 -10.94 20.82 8.78
N MET A 176 -10.68 22.07 9.12
CA MET A 176 -11.29 23.22 8.47
C MET A 176 -10.40 23.67 7.32
N LEU A 177 -10.89 23.57 6.10
CA LEU A 177 -10.24 24.13 4.92
C LEU A 177 -10.90 25.47 4.60
N TRP A 178 -10.16 26.55 4.73
CA TRP A 178 -10.55 27.86 4.24
C TRP A 178 -10.25 27.94 2.75
N LEU A 179 -11.27 28.21 1.96
CA LEU A 179 -11.12 28.44 0.53
C LEU A 179 -11.39 29.93 0.26
N ASP A 180 -10.55 30.57 -0.53
CA ASP A 180 -10.82 31.93 -1.02
C ASP A 180 -12.00 31.94 -2.01
N SER A 181 -12.40 33.11 -2.45
CA SER A 181 -13.48 33.29 -3.43
C SER A 181 -13.26 32.60 -4.78
N ARG A 182 -12.05 32.07 -5.01
CA ARG A 182 -11.64 31.33 -6.21
C ARG A 182 -11.53 29.83 -5.94
N GLY A 183 -11.87 29.35 -4.73
CA GLY A 183 -11.79 27.94 -4.34
C GLY A 183 -10.39 27.43 -4.03
N MET A 184 -9.43 28.32 -3.76
CA MET A 184 -8.07 27.94 -3.38
C MET A 184 -7.93 27.84 -1.86
N PRO A 185 -7.20 26.81 -1.33
CA PRO A 185 -7.00 26.68 0.10
C PRO A 185 -6.12 27.85 0.62
N VAL A 186 -6.63 28.51 1.65
CA VAL A 186 -5.90 29.54 2.38
C VAL A 186 -5.45 28.96 3.70
N LEU A 187 -4.15 28.98 3.99
CA LEU A 187 -3.62 28.62 5.30
C LEU A 187 -4.01 29.70 6.30
N PRO A 188 -4.52 29.35 7.49
CA PRO A 188 -4.75 30.33 8.55
C PRO A 188 -3.43 30.98 8.96
N PRO A 189 -3.45 32.25 9.39
CA PRO A 189 -2.27 32.95 9.85
C PRO A 189 -1.62 32.34 11.07
#